data_a6c4572964a39307ec3e6630089c3d63
#
_entry.id   a6c4572964a39307ec3e6630089c3d63
#
_cell.length_a   1.000
_cell.length_b   1.000
_cell.length_c   1.000
_cell.angle_alpha   90.00
_cell.angle_beta   90.00
_cell.angle_gamma   90.00
#
_symmetry.space_group_name_H-M   'P 1'
#
loop_
_entity.id
_entity.type
_entity.pdbx_description
1 polymer ?
#
loop_
_entity_poly.entity_id
_entity_poly.type
_entity_poly.pdbx_seq_one_letter_code
_entity_poly.pdbx_strand_id
1 'polypeptide(L)'
;MTIEAYFIDGQTSKRRACLVTLQANAISIVYYDDSLQKLSSTWRVDAILRQDLRTTSNYIKYGDFPHQVLEFNSEQDLSRIIEYYPEALFHQSAYNKFSTFGWKGMVSALVGVIMVAVFFFFYGVPFIADSFARSIPKEYETYIGNNFRQTYLQYQTIDTLRSEQIQQFYNQMNLESDYDISVVVVDSKIINAFALPGGYIVVFSGLLEMLEEEDELAGLLAHEASHINERHSLRLISKDLAMYVLFASLTGDVGGFSSILIENSNLVSSLSYSRNFEKEADLEGFDLLVNSEINPKGMISLFAKFQSINSKMEQELAKKMGMDSTDLDESSDTAKAWFVRFIENVPEILSTHPIPENRIRYLEEEMSQLDPTLTFRENDSLKLYFDKLLKTSKVSVDSSHLGFD
;
A
#
# COMPACT_ATOMS: atom_id res chain seq x y z
N MET A 1 -34.36 -40.19 -36.79
CA MET A 1 -35.00 -38.92 -37.17
C MET A 1 -34.32 -38.48 -38.45
N THR A 2 -35.10 -38.12 -39.47
CA THR A 2 -34.56 -37.70 -40.79
C THR A 2 -34.98 -36.27 -41.05
N ILE A 3 -34.01 -35.42 -41.53
CA ILE A 3 -34.22 -34.00 -41.79
C ILE A 3 -33.75 -33.73 -43.23
N GLU A 4 -34.52 -32.94 -43.96
CA GLU A 4 -34.13 -32.47 -45.31
C GLU A 4 -33.24 -31.25 -45.21
N ALA A 5 -32.12 -31.24 -45.93
CA ALA A 5 -31.12 -30.18 -45.94
C ALA A 5 -30.42 -30.07 -47.30
N TYR A 6 -29.53 -29.10 -47.41
CA TYR A 6 -28.61 -29.02 -48.52
C TYR A 6 -27.17 -29.31 -48.05
N PHE A 7 -26.50 -30.15 -48.80
CA PHE A 7 -25.10 -30.50 -48.57
C PHE A 7 -24.19 -29.79 -49.59
N ILE A 8 -23.10 -29.20 -49.10
CA ILE A 8 -22.05 -28.62 -49.88
C ILE A 8 -20.76 -29.35 -49.50
N ASP A 9 -20.09 -29.95 -50.49
CA ASP A 9 -18.96 -30.87 -50.28
C ASP A 9 -17.62 -30.22 -49.92
N GLY A 10 -17.58 -28.89 -49.93
CA GLY A 10 -16.35 -28.09 -49.71
C GLY A 10 -15.41 -28.00 -50.92
N GLN A 11 -15.58 -28.86 -51.91
CA GLN A 11 -14.78 -28.77 -53.15
C GLN A 11 -15.44 -27.92 -54.23
N THR A 12 -16.75 -27.93 -54.22
CA THR A 12 -17.60 -27.09 -55.08
C THR A 12 -18.59 -26.27 -54.25
N SER A 13 -19.01 -25.15 -54.75
CA SER A 13 -20.07 -24.34 -54.11
C SER A 13 -21.48 -24.85 -54.44
N LYS A 14 -21.59 -26.06 -55.03
CA LYS A 14 -22.86 -26.61 -55.45
C LYS A 14 -23.68 -27.14 -54.26
N ARG A 15 -24.92 -26.66 -54.13
CA ARG A 15 -25.89 -27.12 -53.16
C ARG A 15 -26.58 -28.37 -53.65
N ARG A 16 -26.50 -29.47 -52.93
CA ARG A 16 -27.14 -30.75 -53.28
C ARG A 16 -28.18 -31.06 -52.20
N ALA A 17 -29.41 -31.29 -52.63
CA ALA A 17 -30.44 -31.76 -51.70
C ALA A 17 -30.02 -33.10 -51.05
N CYS A 18 -30.15 -33.18 -49.74
CA CYS A 18 -29.73 -34.36 -48.97
C CYS A 18 -30.73 -34.70 -47.87
N LEU A 19 -30.68 -35.95 -47.46
CA LEU A 19 -31.38 -36.45 -46.28
C LEU A 19 -30.37 -36.67 -45.16
N VAL A 20 -30.59 -36.01 -44.04
CA VAL A 20 -29.77 -36.06 -42.84
C VAL A 20 -30.42 -36.98 -41.81
N THR A 21 -29.70 -38.02 -41.39
CA THR A 21 -30.15 -38.93 -40.34
C THR A 21 -29.26 -38.82 -39.11
N LEU A 22 -29.88 -38.54 -37.95
CA LEU A 22 -29.17 -38.44 -36.67
C LEU A 22 -28.94 -39.81 -36.05
N GLN A 23 -27.70 -40.09 -35.70
CA GLN A 23 -27.21 -41.30 -34.98
C GLN A 23 -26.60 -40.89 -33.66
N ALA A 24 -26.36 -41.84 -32.74
CA ALA A 24 -25.88 -41.48 -31.38
C ALA A 24 -24.63 -40.57 -31.37
N ASN A 25 -23.63 -40.83 -32.21
CA ASN A 25 -22.37 -40.08 -32.25
C ASN A 25 -22.00 -39.55 -33.64
N ALA A 26 -22.93 -39.62 -34.61
CA ALA A 26 -22.66 -39.21 -35.95
C ALA A 26 -23.92 -38.72 -36.68
N ILE A 27 -23.73 -37.89 -37.69
CA ILE A 27 -24.75 -37.44 -38.62
C ILE A 27 -24.46 -38.12 -39.98
N SER A 28 -25.42 -38.94 -40.42
CA SER A 28 -25.34 -39.57 -41.74
C SER A 28 -26.08 -38.70 -42.77
N ILE A 29 -25.39 -38.39 -43.86
CA ILE A 29 -25.88 -37.51 -44.94
C ILE A 29 -25.94 -38.32 -46.22
N VAL A 30 -27.10 -38.38 -46.83
CA VAL A 30 -27.32 -39.07 -48.10
C VAL A 30 -27.74 -38.07 -49.14
N TYR A 31 -27.02 -38.01 -50.26
CA TYR A 31 -27.28 -37.09 -51.36
C TYR A 31 -27.05 -37.76 -52.68
N TYR A 32 -27.45 -37.12 -53.79
CA TYR A 32 -27.21 -37.62 -55.16
C TYR A 32 -26.28 -36.67 -55.90
N ASP A 33 -25.36 -37.24 -56.66
CA ASP A 33 -24.49 -36.45 -57.55
C ASP A 33 -25.21 -36.06 -58.87
N ASP A 34 -24.51 -35.38 -59.74
CA ASP A 34 -25.05 -34.93 -61.04
C ASP A 34 -25.43 -36.10 -62.00
N SER A 35 -24.93 -37.30 -61.73
CA SER A 35 -25.20 -38.55 -62.45
C SER A 35 -26.33 -39.35 -61.80
N LEU A 36 -27.05 -38.79 -60.81
CA LEU A 36 -28.07 -39.45 -60.00
C LEU A 36 -27.55 -40.68 -59.23
N GLN A 37 -26.21 -40.79 -59.03
CA GLN A 37 -25.64 -41.79 -58.19
C GLN A 37 -25.81 -41.41 -56.70
N LYS A 38 -26.29 -42.36 -55.90
CA LYS A 38 -26.46 -42.16 -54.46
C LYS A 38 -25.11 -42.18 -53.76
N LEU A 39 -24.81 -41.10 -53.06
CA LEU A 39 -23.58 -40.93 -52.24
C LEU A 39 -23.97 -40.73 -50.77
N SER A 40 -23.03 -41.05 -49.89
CA SER A 40 -23.23 -40.82 -48.45
C SER A 40 -21.98 -40.24 -47.81
N SER A 41 -22.17 -39.35 -46.87
CA SER A 41 -21.14 -38.82 -46.00
C SER A 41 -21.54 -39.00 -44.53
N THR A 42 -20.57 -39.26 -43.66
CA THR A 42 -20.84 -39.43 -42.24
C THR A 42 -19.99 -38.48 -41.47
N TRP A 43 -20.61 -37.60 -40.70
CA TRP A 43 -19.92 -36.63 -39.87
C TRP A 43 -19.94 -37.09 -38.41
N ARG A 44 -18.78 -37.13 -37.76
CA ARG A 44 -18.71 -37.33 -36.31
C ARG A 44 -19.16 -36.05 -35.59
N VAL A 45 -20.00 -36.18 -34.57
CA VAL A 45 -20.59 -35.06 -33.83
C VAL A 45 -19.49 -34.22 -33.12
N ASP A 46 -18.45 -34.87 -32.64
CA ASP A 46 -17.32 -34.22 -31.96
C ASP A 46 -16.40 -33.43 -32.91
N ALA A 47 -16.45 -33.68 -34.21
CA ALA A 47 -15.68 -33.00 -35.25
C ALA A 47 -16.46 -31.90 -35.98
N ILE A 48 -17.72 -31.68 -35.62
CA ILE A 48 -18.50 -30.54 -36.15
C ILE A 48 -17.92 -29.27 -35.56
N LEU A 49 -17.65 -28.29 -36.45
CA LEU A 49 -17.04 -27.06 -36.05
C LEU A 49 -17.98 -26.19 -35.23
N ARG A 50 -17.40 -25.60 -34.18
CA ARG A 50 -18.13 -24.68 -33.31
C ARG A 50 -18.61 -23.47 -34.10
N GLN A 51 -19.87 -23.13 -33.99
CA GLN A 51 -20.49 -22.02 -34.71
C GLN A 51 -21.11 -21.02 -33.73
N ASP A 52 -21.00 -19.73 -34.08
CA ASP A 52 -21.76 -18.71 -33.36
C ASP A 52 -23.22 -18.70 -33.87
N LEU A 53 -24.08 -19.29 -33.09
CA LEU A 53 -25.54 -19.38 -33.43
C LEU A 53 -26.30 -18.05 -33.35
N ARG A 54 -25.59 -16.92 -33.18
CA ARG A 54 -26.22 -15.59 -33.22
C ARG A 54 -26.44 -15.04 -34.61
N THR A 55 -25.74 -15.58 -35.58
CA THR A 55 -26.02 -15.24 -36.98
C THR A 55 -27.22 -16.08 -37.42
N THR A 56 -28.17 -15.50 -38.14
CA THR A 56 -29.37 -16.13 -38.74
C THR A 56 -29.00 -17.23 -39.79
N SER A 57 -27.89 -17.90 -39.60
CA SER A 57 -27.36 -18.87 -40.54
C SER A 57 -27.75 -20.27 -40.10
N ASN A 58 -28.66 -20.89 -40.85
CA ASN A 58 -29.18 -22.23 -40.61
C ASN A 58 -28.22 -23.30 -41.18
N TYR A 59 -26.93 -23.28 -40.83
CA TYR A 59 -25.98 -24.22 -41.33
C TYR A 59 -24.96 -24.68 -40.24
N ILE A 60 -24.39 -25.88 -40.39
CA ILE A 60 -23.26 -26.38 -39.63
C ILE A 60 -22.12 -26.75 -40.58
N LYS A 61 -20.89 -26.66 -40.06
CA LYS A 61 -19.64 -26.94 -40.82
C LYS A 61 -18.92 -28.15 -40.24
N TYR A 62 -18.21 -28.89 -41.11
CA TYR A 62 -17.44 -30.06 -40.74
C TYR A 62 -16.10 -30.14 -41.47
N GLY A 63 -15.08 -30.64 -40.77
CA GLY A 63 -13.75 -30.90 -41.34
C GLY A 63 -12.88 -29.66 -41.49
N ASP A 64 -11.69 -29.88 -42.08
CA ASP A 64 -10.74 -28.80 -42.38
C ASP A 64 -11.18 -27.95 -43.58
N PHE A 65 -10.54 -26.80 -43.77
CA PHE A 65 -10.82 -25.94 -44.93
C PHE A 65 -10.30 -26.58 -46.24
N PRO A 66 -11.12 -26.61 -47.31
CA PRO A 66 -12.45 -26.09 -47.46
C PRO A 66 -13.53 -27.00 -46.76
N HIS A 67 -14.29 -26.39 -45.85
CA HIS A 67 -15.25 -27.11 -45.01
C HIS A 67 -16.41 -27.69 -45.82
N GLN A 68 -16.88 -28.87 -45.40
CA GLN A 68 -18.19 -29.35 -45.79
C GLN A 68 -19.25 -28.57 -45.02
N VAL A 69 -20.40 -28.29 -45.63
CA VAL A 69 -21.47 -27.50 -45.04
C VAL A 69 -22.82 -28.22 -45.20
N LEU A 70 -23.56 -28.29 -44.09
CA LEU A 70 -24.98 -28.66 -44.10
C LEU A 70 -25.82 -27.41 -43.81
N GLU A 71 -26.65 -27.03 -44.78
CA GLU A 71 -27.56 -25.91 -44.70
C GLU A 71 -29.00 -26.43 -44.56
N PHE A 72 -29.70 -26.01 -43.50
CA PHE A 72 -31.05 -26.45 -43.17
C PHE A 72 -32.10 -25.48 -43.74
N ASN A 73 -33.27 -26.04 -44.08
CA ASN A 73 -34.36 -25.27 -44.65
C ASN A 73 -34.99 -24.31 -43.65
N SER A 74 -34.90 -24.62 -42.37
CA SER A 74 -35.50 -23.83 -41.32
C SER A 74 -34.61 -23.81 -40.07
N GLU A 75 -34.77 -22.79 -39.24
CA GLU A 75 -34.16 -22.69 -37.91
C GLU A 75 -34.62 -23.80 -36.95
N GLN A 76 -35.87 -24.29 -37.16
CA GLN A 76 -36.44 -25.39 -36.40
C GLN A 76 -35.68 -26.71 -36.64
N ASP A 77 -35.21 -26.97 -37.87
CA ASP A 77 -34.45 -28.16 -38.21
C ASP A 77 -33.10 -28.17 -37.56
N LEU A 78 -32.44 -27.02 -37.52
CA LEU A 78 -31.19 -26.87 -36.76
C LEU A 78 -31.41 -27.03 -35.25
N SER A 79 -32.48 -26.48 -34.72
CA SER A 79 -32.83 -26.62 -33.29
C SER A 79 -33.07 -28.08 -32.90
N ARG A 80 -33.68 -28.90 -33.78
CA ARG A 80 -33.86 -30.34 -33.54
C ARG A 80 -32.52 -31.11 -33.46
N ILE A 81 -31.53 -30.69 -34.23
CA ILE A 81 -30.17 -31.30 -34.15
C ILE A 81 -29.51 -30.93 -32.83
N ILE A 82 -29.63 -29.67 -32.40
CA ILE A 82 -29.09 -29.18 -31.11
C ILE A 82 -29.76 -29.92 -29.94
N GLU A 83 -31.07 -30.13 -30.01
CA GLU A 83 -31.82 -30.86 -28.99
C GLU A 83 -31.46 -32.35 -28.94
N TYR A 84 -31.15 -32.95 -30.10
CA TYR A 84 -30.72 -34.34 -30.16
C TYR A 84 -29.30 -34.58 -29.60
N TYR A 85 -28.42 -33.58 -29.70
CA TYR A 85 -27.04 -33.64 -29.19
C TYR A 85 -26.81 -32.53 -28.13
N PRO A 86 -27.43 -32.59 -26.96
CA PRO A 86 -27.41 -31.50 -25.99
C PRO A 86 -25.99 -31.23 -25.41
N GLU A 87 -25.16 -32.26 -25.37
CA GLU A 87 -23.80 -32.15 -24.85
C GLU A 87 -22.74 -31.86 -25.93
N ALA A 88 -23.13 -31.76 -27.18
CA ALA A 88 -22.20 -31.54 -28.29
C ALA A 88 -21.54 -30.12 -28.21
N LEU A 89 -20.23 -30.09 -28.40
CA LEU A 89 -19.43 -28.84 -28.25
C LEU A 89 -19.72 -27.80 -29.34
N PHE A 90 -20.26 -28.22 -30.50
CA PHE A 90 -20.44 -27.30 -31.61
C PHE A 90 -21.47 -26.19 -31.38
N HIS A 91 -22.43 -26.40 -30.46
CA HIS A 91 -23.39 -25.37 -30.08
C HIS A 91 -23.09 -24.73 -28.73
N GLN A 92 -22.06 -25.16 -28.01
CA GLN A 92 -21.61 -24.56 -26.75
C GLN A 92 -20.63 -23.41 -27.03
N SER A 93 -21.15 -22.24 -27.36
CA SER A 93 -20.28 -21.05 -27.42
C SER A 93 -19.90 -20.61 -26.01
N ALA A 94 -18.63 -20.20 -25.82
CA ALA A 94 -18.20 -19.55 -24.58
C ALA A 94 -19.08 -18.35 -24.23
N TYR A 95 -19.64 -17.69 -25.24
CA TYR A 95 -20.58 -16.60 -25.09
C TYR A 95 -21.96 -17.06 -24.52
N ASN A 96 -22.43 -18.24 -24.88
CA ASN A 96 -23.69 -18.75 -24.33
C ASN A 96 -23.59 -19.05 -22.81
N LYS A 97 -22.39 -19.45 -22.32
CA LYS A 97 -22.14 -19.52 -20.88
C LYS A 97 -22.26 -18.14 -20.20
N PHE A 98 -21.82 -17.06 -20.86
CA PHE A 98 -21.96 -15.69 -20.32
C PHE A 98 -23.39 -15.15 -20.45
N SER A 99 -24.12 -15.49 -21.50
CA SER A 99 -25.52 -15.03 -21.69
C SER A 99 -26.50 -15.69 -20.74
N THR A 100 -26.23 -16.92 -20.28
CA THR A 100 -27.07 -17.61 -19.26
C THR A 100 -26.91 -16.96 -17.88
N PHE A 101 -25.84 -16.16 -17.65
CA PHE A 101 -25.61 -15.48 -16.38
C PHE A 101 -26.60 -14.34 -16.10
N GLY A 102 -27.39 -13.92 -17.07
CA GLY A 102 -28.36 -12.84 -16.94
C GLY A 102 -27.71 -11.52 -16.42
N TRP A 103 -28.50 -10.46 -16.38
CA TRP A 103 -27.99 -9.15 -15.90
C TRP A 103 -27.45 -9.18 -14.46
N LYS A 104 -28.02 -10.03 -13.59
CA LYS A 104 -27.54 -10.22 -12.20
C LYS A 104 -26.12 -10.81 -12.14
N GLY A 105 -25.82 -11.77 -13.01
CA GLY A 105 -24.49 -12.34 -13.13
C GLY A 105 -23.46 -11.36 -13.68
N MET A 106 -23.86 -10.52 -14.66
CA MET A 106 -22.99 -9.45 -15.16
C MET A 106 -22.68 -8.40 -14.09
N VAL A 107 -23.69 -8.02 -13.30
CA VAL A 107 -23.51 -7.09 -12.16
C VAL A 107 -22.62 -7.71 -11.10
N SER A 108 -22.81 -8.97 -10.73
CA SER A 108 -21.94 -9.64 -9.74
C SER A 108 -20.49 -9.77 -10.22
N ALA A 109 -20.28 -10.05 -11.50
CA ALA A 109 -18.92 -10.06 -12.09
C ALA A 109 -18.28 -8.67 -12.07
N LEU A 110 -19.03 -7.62 -12.40
CA LEU A 110 -18.55 -6.23 -12.33
C LEU A 110 -18.18 -5.85 -10.88
N VAL A 111 -19.06 -6.15 -9.93
CA VAL A 111 -18.78 -5.93 -8.49
C VAL A 111 -17.54 -6.71 -8.05
N GLY A 112 -17.38 -7.96 -8.50
CA GLY A 112 -16.16 -8.74 -8.23
C GLY A 112 -14.90 -8.10 -8.76
N VAL A 113 -14.93 -7.59 -9.99
CA VAL A 113 -13.79 -6.88 -10.59
C VAL A 113 -13.49 -5.59 -9.82
N ILE A 114 -14.51 -4.82 -9.43
CA ILE A 114 -14.32 -3.61 -8.62
C ILE A 114 -13.72 -3.95 -7.26
N MET A 115 -14.20 -5.00 -6.58
CA MET A 115 -13.63 -5.43 -5.30
C MET A 115 -12.16 -5.84 -5.42
N VAL A 116 -11.81 -6.58 -6.48
CA VAL A 116 -10.41 -6.95 -6.75
C VAL A 116 -9.55 -5.72 -7.02
N ALA A 117 -10.05 -4.77 -7.81
CA ALA A 117 -9.35 -3.51 -8.08
C ALA A 117 -9.15 -2.68 -6.82
N VAL A 118 -10.18 -2.55 -5.97
CA VAL A 118 -10.11 -1.87 -4.67
C VAL A 118 -9.13 -2.58 -3.74
N PHE A 119 -9.19 -3.89 -3.64
CA PHE A 119 -8.23 -4.67 -2.85
C PHE A 119 -6.80 -4.46 -3.33
N PHE A 120 -6.56 -4.54 -4.64
CA PHE A 120 -5.24 -4.29 -5.22
C PHE A 120 -4.76 -2.86 -4.97
N PHE A 121 -5.64 -1.87 -5.06
CA PHE A 121 -5.32 -0.48 -4.77
C PHE A 121 -4.86 -0.29 -3.32
N PHE A 122 -5.58 -0.83 -2.34
CA PHE A 122 -5.26 -0.62 -0.92
C PHE A 122 -4.16 -1.54 -0.37
N TYR A 123 -3.93 -2.70 -0.95
CA TYR A 123 -2.96 -3.68 -0.46
C TYR A 123 -1.84 -4.00 -1.46
N GLY A 124 -2.17 -4.18 -2.73
CA GLY A 124 -1.20 -4.54 -3.76
C GLY A 124 -0.21 -3.42 -4.06
N VAL A 125 -0.72 -2.20 -4.28
CA VAL A 125 0.14 -1.03 -4.58
C VAL A 125 1.06 -0.68 -3.42
N PRO A 126 0.59 -0.57 -2.16
CA PRO A 126 1.47 -0.35 -1.01
C PRO A 126 2.53 -1.44 -0.83
N PHE A 127 2.16 -2.71 -1.02
CA PHE A 127 3.11 -3.83 -0.93
C PHE A 127 4.22 -3.75 -1.99
N ILE A 128 3.86 -3.44 -3.24
CA ILE A 128 4.83 -3.27 -4.32
C ILE A 128 5.74 -2.06 -4.04
N ALA A 129 5.17 -0.94 -3.59
CA ALA A 129 5.92 0.26 -3.25
C ALA A 129 6.90 0.03 -2.09
N ASP A 130 6.49 -0.69 -1.04
CA ASP A 130 7.35 -1.08 0.09
C ASP A 130 8.52 -1.96 -0.38
N SER A 131 8.22 -2.98 -1.19
CA SER A 131 9.24 -3.88 -1.75
C SER A 131 10.22 -3.13 -2.66
N PHE A 132 9.72 -2.18 -3.44
CA PHE A 132 10.55 -1.32 -4.29
C PHE A 132 11.45 -0.40 -3.46
N ALA A 133 10.89 0.25 -2.43
CA ALA A 133 11.66 1.12 -1.53
C ALA A 133 12.85 0.38 -0.90
N ARG A 134 12.64 -0.86 -0.43
CA ARG A 134 13.70 -1.70 0.13
C ARG A 134 14.80 -2.05 -0.89
N SER A 135 14.51 -2.03 -2.19
CA SER A 135 15.48 -2.33 -3.25
C SER A 135 16.28 -1.11 -3.74
N ILE A 136 15.90 0.10 -3.33
CA ILE A 136 16.62 1.33 -3.69
C ILE A 136 18.01 1.30 -3.01
N PRO A 137 19.11 1.50 -3.76
CA PRO A 137 20.45 1.60 -3.17
C PRO A 137 20.55 2.75 -2.15
N LYS A 138 21.35 2.57 -1.09
CA LYS A 138 21.49 3.55 0.00
C LYS A 138 22.00 4.91 -0.49
N GLU A 139 22.85 4.93 -1.51
CA GLU A 139 23.38 6.15 -2.10
C GLU A 139 22.28 7.04 -2.68
N TYR A 140 21.26 6.43 -3.33
CA TYR A 140 20.11 7.17 -3.84
C TYR A 140 19.22 7.67 -2.70
N GLU A 141 19.02 6.86 -1.67
CA GLU A 141 18.27 7.27 -0.49
C GLU A 141 18.94 8.46 0.21
N THR A 142 20.25 8.39 0.42
CA THR A 142 21.03 9.49 1.01
C THR A 142 20.95 10.77 0.15
N TYR A 143 20.99 10.64 -1.18
CA TYR A 143 20.79 11.76 -2.09
C TYR A 143 19.39 12.39 -1.94
N ILE A 144 18.35 11.57 -1.90
CA ILE A 144 16.97 12.02 -1.68
C ILE A 144 16.84 12.72 -0.33
N GLY A 145 17.36 12.10 0.74
CA GLY A 145 17.32 12.63 2.09
C GLY A 145 18.09 13.96 2.23
N ASN A 146 19.22 14.09 1.56
CA ASN A 146 19.98 15.34 1.54
C ASN A 146 19.16 16.49 0.92
N ASN A 147 18.47 16.23 -0.20
CA ASN A 147 17.61 17.24 -0.82
C ASN A 147 16.45 17.64 0.09
N PHE A 148 15.80 16.66 0.75
CA PHE A 148 14.75 16.95 1.72
C PHE A 148 15.28 17.77 2.90
N ARG A 149 16.41 17.36 3.49
CA ARG A 149 17.06 18.05 4.59
C ARG A 149 17.37 19.51 4.22
N GLN A 150 18.01 19.76 3.08
CA GLN A 150 18.34 21.11 2.62
C GLN A 150 17.08 21.96 2.43
N THR A 151 16.08 21.41 1.74
CA THR A 151 14.82 22.12 1.50
C THR A 151 14.06 22.43 2.80
N TYR A 152 14.06 21.51 3.76
CA TYR A 152 13.42 21.70 5.05
C TYR A 152 14.17 22.72 5.92
N LEU A 153 15.50 22.53 6.09
CA LEU A 153 16.30 23.35 7.00
C LEU A 153 16.52 24.78 6.53
N GLN A 154 16.40 25.07 5.21
CA GLN A 154 16.54 26.44 4.70
C GLN A 154 15.53 27.44 5.29
N TYR A 155 14.41 26.95 5.82
CA TYR A 155 13.36 27.77 6.44
C TYR A 155 13.34 27.67 7.97
N GLN A 156 14.30 26.94 8.56
CA GLN A 156 14.34 26.70 10.01
C GLN A 156 15.49 27.45 10.66
N THR A 157 15.31 27.82 11.92
CA THR A 157 16.41 28.35 12.75
C THR A 157 17.11 27.16 13.41
N ILE A 158 18.37 26.91 13.05
CA ILE A 158 19.16 25.81 13.58
C ILE A 158 19.87 26.24 14.86
N ASP A 159 19.70 25.50 15.96
CA ASP A 159 20.50 25.61 17.15
C ASP A 159 21.80 24.82 16.98
N THR A 160 22.85 25.50 16.50
CA THR A 160 24.14 24.87 16.16
C THR A 160 24.82 24.26 17.38
N LEU A 161 24.79 24.95 18.54
CA LEU A 161 25.41 24.44 19.75
C LEU A 161 24.72 23.18 20.29
N ARG A 162 23.38 23.20 20.33
CA ARG A 162 22.65 22.01 20.72
C ARG A 162 22.77 20.88 19.69
N SER A 163 22.89 21.21 18.40
CA SER A 163 23.16 20.22 17.35
C SER A 163 24.51 19.52 17.54
N GLU A 164 25.56 20.26 17.88
CA GLU A 164 26.86 19.66 18.20
C GLU A 164 26.78 18.77 19.44
N GLN A 165 26.08 19.20 20.50
CA GLN A 165 25.98 18.43 21.74
C GLN A 165 25.15 17.13 21.53
N ILE A 166 24.02 17.20 20.83
CA ILE A 166 23.20 16.03 20.58
C ILE A 166 23.90 15.05 19.63
N GLN A 167 24.66 15.55 18.65
CA GLN A 167 25.49 14.71 17.80
C GLN A 167 26.58 13.97 18.60
N GLN A 168 27.23 14.66 19.55
CA GLN A 168 28.18 14.01 20.44
C GLN A 168 27.51 12.98 21.35
N PHE A 169 26.33 13.30 21.88
CA PHE A 169 25.50 12.34 22.63
C PHE A 169 25.21 11.09 21.80
N TYR A 170 24.69 11.27 20.58
CA TYR A 170 24.38 10.16 19.66
C TYR A 170 25.63 9.30 19.38
N ASN A 171 26.77 9.93 19.10
CA ASN A 171 28.01 9.21 18.83
C ASN A 171 28.48 8.37 20.05
N GLN A 172 28.19 8.81 21.28
CA GLN A 172 28.52 8.06 22.50
C GLN A 172 27.54 6.88 22.72
N MET A 173 26.36 6.89 22.15
CA MET A 173 25.43 5.76 22.23
C MET A 173 25.99 4.52 21.53
N ASN A 174 26.78 4.72 20.47
CA ASN A 174 27.37 3.65 19.65
C ASN A 174 26.32 2.66 19.12
N LEU A 175 25.20 3.20 18.64
CA LEU A 175 24.15 2.40 18.05
C LEU A 175 24.61 1.83 16.71
N GLU A 176 24.22 0.58 16.45
CA GLU A 176 24.46 -0.07 15.15
C GLU A 176 23.57 0.56 14.09
N SER A 177 24.17 1.04 13.00
CA SER A 177 23.46 1.57 11.85
C SER A 177 24.30 1.42 10.58
N ASP A 178 23.60 1.14 9.51
CA ASP A 178 24.18 1.12 8.15
C ASP A 178 24.34 2.53 7.54
N TYR A 179 23.94 3.57 8.26
CA TYR A 179 23.95 4.97 7.82
C TYR A 179 24.83 5.82 8.72
N ASP A 180 25.47 6.83 8.14
CA ASP A 180 26.11 7.91 8.92
C ASP A 180 25.01 8.84 9.44
N ILE A 181 24.61 8.65 10.70
CA ILE A 181 23.48 9.39 11.28
C ILE A 181 23.93 10.78 11.75
N SER A 182 23.25 11.79 11.20
CA SER A 182 23.45 13.20 11.54
C SER A 182 22.21 13.73 12.26
N VAL A 183 22.39 14.27 13.46
CA VAL A 183 21.32 14.82 14.29
C VAL A 183 21.41 16.34 14.33
N VAL A 184 20.30 17.02 14.04
CA VAL A 184 20.22 18.49 14.02
C VAL A 184 19.11 18.96 14.97
N VAL A 185 19.37 20.03 15.72
CA VAL A 185 18.37 20.67 16.56
C VAL A 185 17.83 21.92 15.88
N VAL A 186 16.50 21.98 15.73
CA VAL A 186 15.78 23.16 15.25
C VAL A 186 15.25 23.95 16.46
N ASP A 187 15.53 25.26 16.51
CA ASP A 187 15.00 26.13 17.57
C ASP A 187 13.50 26.39 17.34
N SER A 188 12.69 25.63 18.02
CA SER A 188 11.22 25.73 17.97
C SER A 188 10.61 25.18 19.24
N LYS A 189 9.49 25.77 19.65
CA LYS A 189 8.69 25.29 20.80
C LYS A 189 7.88 24.02 20.51
N ILE A 190 7.88 23.56 19.28
CA ILE A 190 7.22 22.34 18.87
C ILE A 190 7.84 21.16 19.63
N ILE A 191 6.99 20.29 20.15
CA ILE A 191 7.42 19.03 20.77
C ILE A 191 7.35 17.96 19.68
N ASN A 192 8.48 17.79 18.97
CA ASN A 192 8.58 16.81 17.89
C ASN A 192 10.04 16.39 17.63
N ALA A 193 10.21 15.22 17.02
CA ALA A 193 11.42 14.76 16.34
C ALA A 193 10.98 13.92 15.15
N PHE A 194 11.83 13.77 14.15
CA PHE A 194 11.56 12.89 13.03
C PHE A 194 12.83 12.49 12.28
N ALA A 195 12.77 11.30 11.68
CA ALA A 195 13.81 10.75 10.83
C ALA A 195 13.55 11.06 9.35
N LEU A 196 14.58 11.52 8.64
CA LEU A 196 14.59 11.67 7.19
C LEU A 196 15.30 10.49 6.53
N PRO A 197 14.99 10.17 5.28
CA PRO A 197 15.73 9.15 4.55
C PRO A 197 17.25 9.45 4.54
N GLY A 198 18.07 8.40 4.52
CA GLY A 198 19.51 8.55 4.30
C GLY A 198 20.34 9.00 5.50
N GLY A 199 19.80 8.92 6.73
CA GLY A 199 20.62 9.08 7.94
C GLY A 199 20.46 10.42 8.65
N TYR A 200 19.36 11.14 8.51
CA TYR A 200 19.16 12.43 9.15
C TYR A 200 18.05 12.38 10.20
N ILE A 201 18.33 12.90 11.41
CA ILE A 201 17.36 13.09 12.50
C ILE A 201 17.24 14.59 12.78
N VAL A 202 16.01 15.08 12.82
CA VAL A 202 15.69 16.45 13.24
C VAL A 202 14.99 16.39 14.58
N VAL A 203 15.50 17.14 15.57
CA VAL A 203 14.92 17.25 16.92
C VAL A 203 14.57 18.71 17.18
N PHE A 204 13.37 18.98 17.68
CA PHE A 204 12.98 20.34 18.04
C PHE A 204 13.39 20.66 19.47
N SER A 205 13.82 21.90 19.71
CA SER A 205 14.26 22.33 21.04
C SER A 205 13.16 22.21 22.10
N GLY A 206 11.88 22.36 21.72
CA GLY A 206 10.76 22.15 22.62
C GLY A 206 10.63 20.71 23.15
N LEU A 207 11.02 19.71 22.35
CA LEU A 207 11.09 18.33 22.82
C LEU A 207 12.23 18.15 23.85
N LEU A 208 13.41 18.70 23.56
CA LEU A 208 14.54 18.59 24.47
C LEU A 208 14.26 19.23 25.84
N GLU A 209 13.48 20.31 25.88
CA GLU A 209 13.13 21.02 27.11
C GLU A 209 12.19 20.22 28.04
N MET A 210 11.55 19.15 27.55
CA MET A 210 10.71 18.29 28.36
C MET A 210 11.41 17.02 28.88
N LEU A 211 12.60 16.70 28.35
CA LEU A 211 13.37 15.56 28.81
C LEU A 211 14.03 15.85 30.18
N GLU A 212 14.04 14.86 31.04
CA GLU A 212 14.58 14.96 32.41
C GLU A 212 15.81 14.09 32.63
N GLU A 213 15.88 12.97 31.87
CA GLU A 213 16.95 11.97 32.01
C GLU A 213 17.63 11.70 30.68
N GLU A 214 18.91 11.40 30.73
CA GLU A 214 19.70 11.04 29.53
C GLU A 214 19.17 9.79 28.82
N ASP A 215 18.61 8.83 29.57
CA ASP A 215 18.05 7.61 28.99
C ASP A 215 16.77 7.90 28.18
N GLU A 216 16.01 8.95 28.49
CA GLU A 216 14.86 9.38 27.69
C GLU A 216 15.31 9.87 26.31
N LEU A 217 16.41 10.67 26.26
CA LEU A 217 16.99 11.12 25.02
C LEU A 217 17.59 9.95 24.23
N ALA A 218 18.22 9.00 24.91
CA ALA A 218 18.72 7.79 24.27
C ALA A 218 17.58 6.97 23.66
N GLY A 219 16.49 6.80 24.39
CA GLY A 219 15.26 6.14 23.89
C GLY A 219 14.70 6.83 22.65
N LEU A 220 14.60 8.16 22.64
CA LEU A 220 14.15 8.94 21.49
C LEU A 220 15.04 8.69 20.27
N LEU A 221 16.35 8.88 20.44
CA LEU A 221 17.31 8.79 19.33
C LEU A 221 17.44 7.36 18.78
N ALA A 222 17.29 6.34 19.63
CA ALA A 222 17.25 4.96 19.18
C ALA A 222 15.97 4.67 18.35
N HIS A 223 14.83 5.19 18.76
CA HIS A 223 13.58 5.10 18.00
C HIS A 223 13.69 5.76 16.62
N GLU A 224 14.22 6.99 16.56
CA GLU A 224 14.45 7.71 15.30
C GLU A 224 15.50 7.01 14.41
N ALA A 225 16.56 6.48 15.00
CA ALA A 225 17.57 5.71 14.29
C ALA A 225 16.98 4.43 13.67
N SER A 226 16.04 3.79 14.35
CA SER A 226 15.32 2.62 13.84
C SER A 226 14.44 2.95 12.64
N HIS A 227 13.78 4.13 12.62
CA HIS A 227 13.08 4.59 11.43
C HIS A 227 14.03 4.73 10.22
N ILE A 228 15.27 5.10 10.43
CA ILE A 228 16.31 5.17 9.38
C ILE A 228 16.73 3.78 8.96
N ASN A 229 17.11 2.90 9.90
CA ASN A 229 17.57 1.54 9.63
C ASN A 229 16.52 0.73 8.87
N GLU A 230 15.26 0.82 9.28
CA GLU A 230 14.11 0.18 8.65
C GLU A 230 13.58 0.94 7.41
N ARG A 231 14.19 2.08 7.09
CA ARG A 231 13.89 2.90 5.90
C ARG A 231 12.44 3.38 5.85
N HIS A 232 11.81 3.59 7.02
CA HIS A 232 10.37 3.88 7.13
C HIS A 232 9.96 5.13 6.34
N SER A 233 10.75 6.20 6.40
CA SER A 233 10.48 7.44 5.65
C SER A 233 10.51 7.20 4.14
N LEU A 234 11.49 6.43 3.63
CA LEU A 234 11.56 6.10 2.20
C LEU A 234 10.41 5.20 1.75
N ARG A 235 10.05 4.21 2.59
CA ARG A 235 8.92 3.29 2.33
C ARG A 235 7.60 4.05 2.28
N LEU A 236 7.41 5.03 3.17
CA LEU A 236 6.22 5.89 3.20
C LEU A 236 6.14 6.78 1.97
N ILE A 237 7.22 7.51 1.64
CA ILE A 237 7.31 8.36 0.43
C ILE A 237 7.06 7.53 -0.83
N SER A 238 7.67 6.33 -0.92
CA SER A 238 7.47 5.45 -2.08
C SER A 238 6.02 4.97 -2.23
N LYS A 239 5.35 4.70 -1.12
CA LYS A 239 3.92 4.34 -1.10
C LYS A 239 3.05 5.50 -1.59
N ASP A 240 3.25 6.70 -1.06
CA ASP A 240 2.47 7.88 -1.44
C ASP A 240 2.69 8.23 -2.90
N LEU A 241 3.93 8.12 -3.38
CA LEU A 241 4.29 8.31 -4.78
C LEU A 241 3.62 7.27 -5.69
N ALA A 242 3.63 5.99 -5.33
CA ALA A 242 2.98 4.94 -6.10
C ALA A 242 1.46 5.13 -6.18
N MET A 243 0.83 5.54 -5.09
CA MET A 243 -0.60 5.86 -5.04
C MET A 243 -0.92 7.06 -5.95
N TYR A 244 -0.09 8.10 -5.91
CA TYR A 244 -0.25 9.26 -6.78
C TYR A 244 -0.10 8.89 -8.27
N VAL A 245 0.96 8.16 -8.65
CA VAL A 245 1.18 7.73 -10.03
C VAL A 245 0.00 6.90 -10.54
N LEU A 246 -0.54 6.00 -9.72
CA LEU A 246 -1.70 5.21 -10.07
C LEU A 246 -2.94 6.10 -10.30
N PHE A 247 -3.20 7.05 -9.38
CA PHE A 247 -4.32 7.99 -9.51
C PHE A 247 -4.17 8.88 -10.75
N ALA A 248 -3.00 9.45 -10.98
CA ALA A 248 -2.69 10.25 -12.16
C ALA A 248 -2.88 9.45 -13.47
N SER A 249 -2.51 8.18 -13.47
CA SER A 249 -2.71 7.29 -14.63
C SER A 249 -4.18 7.02 -14.93
N LEU A 250 -5.04 7.00 -13.91
CA LEU A 250 -6.49 6.80 -14.06
C LEU A 250 -7.23 8.07 -14.48
N THR A 251 -6.77 9.23 -14.01
CA THR A 251 -7.42 10.53 -14.28
C THR A 251 -6.85 11.28 -15.47
N GLY A 252 -5.65 10.89 -15.92
CA GLY A 252 -4.90 11.59 -16.97
C GLY A 252 -4.19 12.86 -16.49
N ASP A 253 -4.24 13.16 -15.19
CA ASP A 253 -3.58 14.34 -14.61
C ASP A 253 -2.14 14.02 -14.19
N VAL A 254 -1.21 14.17 -15.12
CA VAL A 254 0.24 13.99 -14.89
C VAL A 254 0.94 15.29 -14.45
N GLY A 255 0.23 16.42 -14.44
CA GLY A 255 0.83 17.75 -14.16
C GLY A 255 1.18 18.00 -12.70
N GLY A 256 0.52 17.32 -11.78
CA GLY A 256 0.73 17.49 -10.33
C GLY A 256 1.97 16.80 -9.76
N PHE A 257 2.69 15.98 -10.54
CA PHE A 257 3.81 15.19 -10.00
C PHE A 257 4.98 16.05 -9.52
N SER A 258 5.35 17.07 -10.29
CA SER A 258 6.44 17.97 -9.92
C SER A 258 6.06 18.91 -8.76
N SER A 259 4.79 19.36 -8.69
CA SER A 259 4.31 20.18 -7.57
C SER A 259 4.26 19.39 -6.27
N ILE A 260 3.90 18.11 -6.28
CA ILE A 260 3.89 17.27 -5.08
C ILE A 260 5.30 17.09 -4.50
N LEU A 261 6.31 16.89 -5.32
CA LEU A 261 7.69 16.78 -4.85
C LEU A 261 8.26 18.12 -4.34
N ILE A 262 7.82 19.25 -4.92
CA ILE A 262 8.33 20.59 -4.59
C ILE A 262 7.54 21.25 -3.46
N GLU A 263 6.22 21.11 -3.41
CA GLU A 263 5.36 21.68 -2.36
C GLU A 263 5.44 20.92 -1.04
N ASN A 264 6.00 19.71 -1.05
CA ASN A 264 5.99 18.80 0.09
C ASN A 264 7.26 18.83 0.96
N SER A 265 8.00 19.94 0.99
CA SER A 265 9.00 20.14 2.06
C SER A 265 8.34 20.07 3.47
N ASN A 266 7.07 20.43 3.57
CA ASN A 266 6.26 20.26 4.79
C ASN A 266 5.72 18.82 5.00
N LEU A 267 5.74 17.97 3.96
CA LEU A 267 5.31 16.58 4.09
C LEU A 267 6.18 15.79 5.07
N VAL A 268 7.45 16.12 5.13
CA VAL A 268 8.41 15.36 5.94
C VAL A 268 8.16 15.56 7.42
N SER A 269 7.81 16.77 7.85
CA SER A 269 7.45 17.05 9.25
C SER A 269 6.06 16.53 9.63
N SER A 270 5.22 16.25 8.63
CA SER A 270 3.86 15.69 8.81
C SER A 270 3.78 14.19 8.48
N LEU A 271 4.91 13.51 8.26
CA LEU A 271 4.93 12.06 8.06
C LEU A 271 4.36 11.37 9.31
N SER A 272 3.16 10.86 9.20
CA SER A 272 2.58 10.01 10.25
C SER A 272 2.85 8.56 9.91
N TYR A 273 3.62 7.91 10.75
CA TYR A 273 3.96 6.50 10.55
C TYR A 273 2.77 5.59 10.88
N SER A 274 2.66 4.49 10.16
CA SER A 274 1.66 3.48 10.48
C SER A 274 1.99 2.81 11.81
N ARG A 275 0.96 2.29 12.50
CA ARG A 275 1.15 1.54 13.76
C ARG A 275 2.14 0.36 13.64
N ASN A 276 2.27 -0.21 12.45
CA ASN A 276 3.23 -1.28 12.21
C ASN A 276 4.67 -0.74 12.13
N PHE A 277 4.88 0.40 11.49
CA PHE A 277 6.19 1.07 11.45
C PHE A 277 6.62 1.54 12.83
N GLU A 278 5.69 2.08 13.62
CA GLU A 278 5.96 2.44 15.01
C GLU A 278 6.39 1.23 15.83
N LYS A 279 5.69 0.10 15.68
CA LYS A 279 6.07 -1.13 16.39
C LYS A 279 7.41 -1.69 15.91
N GLU A 280 7.71 -1.65 14.61
CA GLU A 280 9.04 -2.01 14.06
C GLU A 280 10.11 -1.11 14.71
N ALA A 281 9.91 0.22 14.71
CA ALA A 281 10.87 1.17 15.26
C ALA A 281 11.06 1.03 16.78
N ASP A 282 9.99 0.74 17.51
CA ASP A 282 10.06 0.52 18.96
C ASP A 282 10.90 -0.71 19.32
N LEU A 283 10.63 -1.83 18.65
CA LEU A 283 11.33 -3.09 18.94
C LEU A 283 12.79 -3.02 18.50
N GLU A 284 13.06 -2.49 17.30
CA GLU A 284 14.42 -2.28 16.81
C GLU A 284 15.17 -1.30 17.70
N GLY A 285 14.55 -0.17 18.08
CA GLY A 285 15.15 0.83 18.98
C GLY A 285 15.45 0.26 20.37
N PHE A 286 14.57 -0.59 20.88
CA PHE A 286 14.80 -1.33 22.12
C PHE A 286 16.02 -2.25 21.99
N ASP A 287 16.12 -3.03 20.92
CA ASP A 287 17.24 -3.92 20.65
C ASP A 287 18.55 -3.16 20.46
N LEU A 288 18.53 -2.02 19.73
CA LEU A 288 19.70 -1.15 19.58
C LEU A 288 20.23 -0.65 20.93
N LEU A 289 19.35 -0.25 21.85
CA LEU A 289 19.75 0.17 23.20
C LEU A 289 20.36 -1.00 23.99
N VAL A 290 19.71 -2.15 23.98
CA VAL A 290 20.20 -3.36 24.68
C VAL A 290 21.56 -3.77 24.16
N ASN A 291 21.74 -3.83 22.83
CA ASN A 291 23.00 -4.20 22.18
C ASN A 291 24.13 -3.20 22.46
N SER A 292 23.78 -1.94 22.71
CA SER A 292 24.72 -0.88 23.09
C SER A 292 24.91 -0.74 24.60
N GLU A 293 24.39 -1.68 25.39
CA GLU A 293 24.43 -1.69 26.86
C GLU A 293 23.80 -0.44 27.51
N ILE A 294 22.83 0.21 26.81
CA ILE A 294 22.06 1.35 27.30
C ILE A 294 20.72 0.84 27.84
N ASN A 295 20.28 1.38 28.98
CA ASN A 295 19.03 0.94 29.60
C ASN A 295 17.81 1.34 28.76
N PRO A 296 17.05 0.40 28.17
CA PRO A 296 15.91 0.73 27.31
C PRO A 296 14.70 1.25 28.12
N LYS A 297 14.75 1.25 29.44
CA LYS A 297 13.71 1.81 30.30
C LYS A 297 13.46 3.29 30.03
N GLY A 298 14.48 4.02 29.56
CA GLY A 298 14.35 5.43 29.15
C GLY A 298 13.32 5.63 28.03
N MET A 299 13.25 4.73 27.04
CA MET A 299 12.24 4.75 25.99
C MET A 299 10.82 4.56 26.56
N ILE A 300 10.65 3.62 27.50
CA ILE A 300 9.37 3.38 28.18
C ILE A 300 8.95 4.61 28.97
N SER A 301 9.87 5.21 29.72
CA SER A 301 9.64 6.45 30.50
C SER A 301 9.22 7.62 29.62
N LEU A 302 9.88 7.80 28.47
CA LEU A 302 9.55 8.82 27.49
C LEU A 302 8.12 8.66 26.97
N PHE A 303 7.73 7.45 26.57
CA PHE A 303 6.38 7.18 26.08
C PHE A 303 5.31 7.36 27.16
N ALA A 304 5.59 6.97 28.39
CA ALA A 304 4.71 7.22 29.53
C ALA A 304 4.53 8.73 29.79
N LYS A 305 5.60 9.51 29.64
CA LYS A 305 5.57 10.99 29.72
C LYS A 305 4.68 11.59 28.63
N PHE A 306 4.84 11.17 27.37
CA PHE A 306 3.98 11.61 26.26
C PHE A 306 2.52 11.25 26.49
N GLN A 307 2.22 10.04 26.96
CA GLN A 307 0.85 9.62 27.29
C GLN A 307 0.25 10.47 28.41
N SER A 308 1.03 10.80 29.45
CA SER A 308 0.60 11.67 30.54
C SER A 308 0.29 13.08 30.05
N ILE A 309 1.10 13.65 29.15
CA ILE A 309 0.87 14.98 28.57
C ILE A 309 -0.42 14.96 27.76
N ASN A 310 -0.62 13.96 26.90
CA ASN A 310 -1.84 13.83 26.10
C ASN A 310 -3.09 13.77 26.99
N SER A 311 -3.09 12.93 28.02
CA SER A 311 -4.21 12.78 28.95
C SER A 311 -4.52 14.08 29.74
N LYS A 312 -3.47 14.80 30.16
CA LYS A 312 -3.68 16.10 30.84
C LYS A 312 -4.28 17.14 29.90
N MET A 313 -3.79 17.18 28.65
CA MET A 313 -4.34 18.10 27.64
C MET A 313 -5.81 17.80 27.33
N GLU A 314 -6.18 16.53 27.16
CA GLU A 314 -7.56 16.10 26.97
C GLU A 314 -8.45 16.58 28.13
N GLN A 315 -8.00 16.35 29.38
CA GLN A 315 -8.74 16.79 30.57
C GLN A 315 -8.88 18.32 30.69
N GLU A 316 -7.80 19.07 30.39
CA GLU A 316 -7.86 20.54 30.41
C GLU A 316 -8.77 21.09 29.34
N LEU A 317 -8.74 20.52 28.13
CA LEU A 317 -9.63 20.91 27.05
C LEU A 317 -11.09 20.62 27.40
N ALA A 318 -11.41 19.43 27.89
CA ALA A 318 -12.74 19.06 28.33
C ALA A 318 -13.25 20.01 29.41
N LYS A 319 -12.40 20.33 30.40
CA LYS A 319 -12.73 21.29 31.45
C LYS A 319 -12.99 22.72 30.95
N LYS A 320 -12.15 23.20 30.01
CA LYS A 320 -12.34 24.56 29.41
C LYS A 320 -13.61 24.65 28.57
N MET A 321 -14.09 23.55 28.03
CA MET A 321 -15.32 23.49 27.23
C MET A 321 -16.57 23.21 28.06
N GLY A 322 -16.43 22.99 29.37
CA GLY A 322 -17.55 22.69 30.28
C GLY A 322 -18.20 21.32 30.02
N MET A 323 -17.44 20.40 29.45
CA MET A 323 -17.89 19.05 29.12
C MET A 323 -17.32 18.06 30.12
N ASP A 324 -18.15 17.13 30.58
CA ASP A 324 -17.66 15.90 31.22
C ASP A 324 -17.21 14.95 30.10
N SER A 325 -16.07 14.29 30.30
CA SER A 325 -15.46 13.41 29.27
C SER A 325 -16.36 12.24 28.83
N THR A 326 -17.49 12.04 29.49
CA THR A 326 -18.50 11.03 29.22
C THR A 326 -19.65 11.48 28.31
N ASP A 327 -19.78 12.81 28.02
CA ASP A 327 -20.95 13.39 27.36
C ASP A 327 -20.73 13.78 25.87
N LEU A 328 -19.68 13.28 25.24
CA LEU A 328 -19.37 13.58 23.83
C LEU A 328 -20.28 12.76 22.90
N ASP A 329 -21.39 13.38 22.50
CA ASP A 329 -22.14 12.92 21.33
C ASP A 329 -21.38 13.37 20.06
N GLU A 330 -20.79 12.41 19.33
CA GLU A 330 -19.98 12.62 18.11
C GLU A 330 -20.72 13.42 17.01
N SER A 331 -22.04 13.54 17.11
CA SER A 331 -22.89 14.22 16.12
C SER A 331 -23.05 15.73 16.35
N SER A 332 -22.60 16.28 17.49
CA SER A 332 -22.82 17.68 17.84
C SER A 332 -21.78 18.63 17.22
N ASP A 333 -22.22 19.85 16.85
CA ASP A 333 -21.28 20.89 16.37
C ASP A 333 -20.25 21.29 17.44
N THR A 334 -20.57 21.05 18.70
CA THR A 334 -19.69 21.23 19.86
C THR A 334 -18.58 20.20 19.89
N ALA A 335 -18.86 18.91 19.54
CA ALA A 335 -17.86 17.86 19.42
C ALA A 335 -16.89 18.14 18.26
N LYS A 336 -17.37 18.66 17.14
CA LYS A 336 -16.52 19.08 16.01
C LYS A 336 -15.61 20.24 16.39
N ALA A 337 -16.10 21.25 17.10
CA ALA A 337 -15.30 22.37 17.57
C ALA A 337 -14.26 21.93 18.63
N TRP A 338 -14.60 20.97 19.48
CA TRP A 338 -13.68 20.34 20.43
C TRP A 338 -12.57 19.59 19.67
N PHE A 339 -12.92 18.76 18.68
CA PHE A 339 -11.99 17.98 17.89
C PHE A 339 -10.97 18.88 17.15
N VAL A 340 -11.43 19.98 16.54
CA VAL A 340 -10.53 20.94 15.87
C VAL A 340 -9.56 21.57 16.88
N ARG A 341 -10.03 22.04 18.02
CA ARG A 341 -9.18 22.62 19.07
C ARG A 341 -8.26 21.60 19.73
N PHE A 342 -8.70 20.36 19.85
CA PHE A 342 -7.87 19.27 20.33
C PHE A 342 -6.68 19.06 19.39
N ILE A 343 -6.94 18.89 18.08
CA ILE A 343 -5.88 18.69 17.08
C ILE A 343 -4.87 19.86 17.07
N GLU A 344 -5.33 21.10 17.19
CA GLU A 344 -4.47 22.28 17.18
C GLU A 344 -3.53 22.38 18.41
N ASN A 345 -3.81 21.67 19.49
CA ASN A 345 -3.05 21.74 20.74
C ASN A 345 -2.30 20.43 21.08
N VAL A 346 -2.52 19.35 20.33
CA VAL A 346 -1.78 18.09 20.52
C VAL A 346 -0.32 18.31 20.16
N PRO A 347 0.66 17.86 20.99
CA PRO A 347 2.05 17.84 20.58
C PRO A 347 2.22 17.14 19.24
N GLU A 348 2.94 17.74 18.32
CA GLU A 348 3.08 17.24 16.93
C GLU A 348 3.62 15.80 16.90
N ILE A 349 4.49 15.46 17.83
CA ILE A 349 5.03 14.10 17.99
C ILE A 349 3.93 13.05 18.20
N LEU A 350 2.81 13.39 18.82
CA LEU A 350 1.71 12.44 19.02
C LEU A 350 0.89 12.21 17.75
N SER A 351 0.95 13.14 16.79
CA SER A 351 0.32 12.99 15.48
C SER A 351 1.23 12.27 14.49
N THR A 352 2.53 12.48 14.57
CA THR A 352 3.53 11.82 13.73
C THR A 352 3.86 10.41 14.24
N HIS A 353 3.91 10.23 15.57
CA HIS A 353 4.19 8.96 16.27
C HIS A 353 3.05 8.62 17.25
N PRO A 354 1.92 8.11 16.77
CA PRO A 354 0.80 7.77 17.66
C PRO A 354 1.21 6.81 18.77
N ILE A 355 0.86 7.15 20.02
CA ILE A 355 1.18 6.34 21.20
C ILE A 355 -0.09 5.64 21.70
N PRO A 356 -0.49 4.51 21.10
CA PRO A 356 -1.54 3.69 21.67
C PRO A 356 -1.03 3.02 22.97
N GLU A 357 -1.92 2.79 23.93
CA GLU A 357 -1.60 2.18 25.23
C GLU A 357 -0.79 0.87 25.14
N ASN A 358 -0.87 0.17 24.04
CA ASN A 358 -0.14 -1.07 23.83
C ASN A 358 1.36 -0.88 23.59
N ARG A 359 1.86 0.33 23.22
CA ARG A 359 3.31 0.55 22.97
C ARG A 359 4.10 0.36 24.27
N ILE A 360 3.68 0.99 25.34
CA ILE A 360 4.31 0.84 26.66
C ILE A 360 4.26 -0.62 27.09
N ARG A 361 3.08 -1.26 26.97
CA ARG A 361 2.89 -2.64 27.42
C ARG A 361 3.83 -3.62 26.74
N TYR A 362 3.95 -3.63 25.41
CA TYR A 362 4.82 -4.61 24.76
C TYR A 362 6.31 -4.32 25.00
N LEU A 363 6.72 -3.05 25.19
CA LEU A 363 8.09 -2.74 25.59
C LEU A 363 8.39 -3.19 27.03
N GLU A 364 7.42 -3.10 27.95
CA GLU A 364 7.53 -3.69 29.29
C GLU A 364 7.58 -5.22 29.23
N GLU A 365 6.84 -5.85 28.32
CA GLU A 365 6.91 -7.29 28.06
C GLU A 365 8.31 -7.68 27.57
N GLU A 366 8.90 -6.96 26.58
CA GLU A 366 10.28 -7.18 26.12
C GLU A 366 11.29 -6.97 27.25
N MET A 367 11.14 -5.89 28.01
CA MET A 367 12.00 -5.62 29.18
C MET A 367 11.97 -6.76 30.20
N SER A 368 10.81 -7.38 30.41
CA SER A 368 10.63 -8.52 31.35
C SER A 368 11.29 -9.82 30.87
N GLN A 369 11.54 -9.95 29.57
CA GLN A 369 12.17 -11.11 28.93
C GLN A 369 13.70 -11.04 28.91
N LEU A 370 14.28 -9.87 29.20
CA LEU A 370 15.74 -9.72 29.27
C LEU A 370 16.32 -10.61 30.36
N ASP A 371 17.55 -11.08 30.12
CA ASP A 371 18.30 -11.83 31.13
C ASP A 371 18.44 -10.99 32.42
N PRO A 372 17.97 -11.45 33.59
CA PRO A 372 18.08 -10.70 34.83
C PRO A 372 19.53 -10.41 35.25
N THR A 373 20.50 -11.07 34.66
CA THR A 373 21.94 -10.81 34.90
C THR A 373 22.52 -9.76 34.00
N LEU A 374 21.75 -9.29 32.98
CA LEU A 374 22.19 -8.22 32.10
C LEU A 374 22.35 -6.92 32.88
N THR A 375 23.52 -6.31 32.76
CA THR A 375 23.81 -5.02 33.38
C THR A 375 24.04 -3.99 32.28
N PHE A 376 23.38 -2.85 32.40
CA PHE A 376 23.60 -1.71 31.54
C PHE A 376 24.77 -0.89 32.06
N ARG A 377 25.53 -0.28 31.14
CA ARG A 377 26.68 0.55 31.55
C ARG A 377 26.21 1.82 32.26
N GLU A 378 26.97 2.26 33.29
CA GLU A 378 26.83 3.62 33.82
C GLU A 378 27.30 4.60 32.74
N ASN A 379 26.39 5.43 32.22
CA ASN A 379 26.64 6.28 31.06
C ASN A 379 27.04 7.69 31.47
N ASP A 380 28.12 7.85 32.26
CA ASP A 380 28.64 9.17 32.68
C ASP A 380 28.89 10.10 31.49
N SER A 381 29.32 9.57 30.34
CA SER A 381 29.49 10.33 29.11
C SER A 381 28.16 10.82 28.53
N LEU A 382 27.12 9.98 28.48
CA LEU A 382 25.81 10.39 28.01
C LEU A 382 25.22 11.45 28.92
N LYS A 383 25.31 11.26 30.24
CA LYS A 383 24.84 12.23 31.22
C LYS A 383 25.59 13.57 31.06
N LEU A 384 26.91 13.53 30.87
CA LEU A 384 27.69 14.75 30.64
C LEU A 384 27.21 15.54 29.40
N TYR A 385 26.98 14.87 28.28
CA TYR A 385 26.52 15.53 27.06
C TYR A 385 25.06 15.98 27.17
N PHE A 386 24.19 15.20 27.85
CA PHE A 386 22.82 15.59 28.15
C PHE A 386 22.77 16.86 29.02
N ASP A 387 23.54 16.91 30.10
CA ASP A 387 23.65 18.08 30.98
C ASP A 387 24.15 19.33 30.22
N LYS A 388 25.12 19.15 29.31
CA LYS A 388 25.59 20.23 28.45
C LYS A 388 24.48 20.70 27.51
N LEU A 389 23.77 19.78 26.87
CA LEU A 389 22.69 20.07 25.95
C LEU A 389 21.60 20.93 26.62
N LEU A 390 21.19 20.58 27.84
CA LEU A 390 20.18 21.32 28.59
C LEU A 390 20.70 22.71 29.08
N LYS A 391 21.99 22.83 29.43
CA LYS A 391 22.60 24.09 29.92
C LYS A 391 22.98 25.04 28.79
N THR A 392 23.06 24.55 27.54
CA THR A 392 23.46 25.38 26.41
C THR A 392 22.42 26.48 26.18
N SER A 393 22.83 27.74 26.34
CA SER A 393 22.00 28.89 26.01
C SER A 393 21.71 28.92 24.51
N LYS A 394 20.49 29.24 24.12
CA LYS A 394 20.07 29.35 22.72
C LYS A 394 20.95 30.33 21.96
N VAL A 395 21.79 29.82 21.09
CA VAL A 395 22.45 30.60 20.03
C VAL A 395 21.78 30.17 18.73
N SER A 396 20.81 30.94 18.28
CA SER A 396 20.17 30.73 16.97
C SER A 396 21.04 31.38 15.89
N VAL A 397 21.42 30.64 14.88
CA VAL A 397 22.08 31.16 13.68
C VAL A 397 21.10 31.04 12.53
N ASP A 398 20.82 32.17 11.87
CA ASP A 398 19.99 32.16 10.66
C ASP A 398 20.72 31.32 9.58
N SER A 399 20.01 30.34 9.03
CA SER A 399 20.52 29.38 8.03
C SER A 399 21.05 30.02 6.73
N SER A 400 20.81 31.35 6.55
CA SER A 400 21.29 32.10 5.37
C SER A 400 22.82 32.22 5.29
N HIS A 401 23.57 31.83 6.36
CA HIS A 401 25.02 31.96 6.45
C HIS A 401 25.79 30.64 6.44
N LEU A 402 25.10 29.50 6.39
CA LEU A 402 25.79 28.22 6.19
C LEU A 402 26.04 28.02 4.70
N GLY A 403 27.18 28.60 4.23
CA GLY A 403 27.71 28.33 2.90
C GLY A 403 27.99 26.83 2.77
N PHE A 404 27.20 26.15 1.99
CA PHE A 404 27.47 24.82 1.52
C PHE A 404 28.07 24.95 0.12
N ASP A 405 29.39 24.86 0.02
CA ASP A 405 30.13 24.58 -1.21
C ASP A 405 29.93 23.10 -1.64
#